data_6495d0a0c7c0afb488fdb4364b1acc75
#
_entry.id   6495d0a0c7c0afb488fdb4364b1acc75
#
_cell.length_a   1.000
_cell.length_b   1.000
_cell.length_c   1.000
_cell.angle_alpha   90.00
_cell.angle_beta   90.00
_cell.angle_gamma   90.00
#
_symmetry.space_group_name_H-M   'P 1'
#
loop_
_entity.id
_entity.type
_entity.pdbx_description
1 polymer ?
#
loop_
_entity_poly.entity_id
_entity_poly.type
_entity_poly.pdbx_seq_one_letter_code
_entity_poly.pdbx_strand_id
1 'polypeptide(L)'
;MLKDITLGQYFPGNSIIHRLDPRTKLIMLVVYIVALFTAKGWVAYGLLFAGLVWVIKISTIPVKSIVKGMKPLVMILIFTGLLNLFFTQEGALLVDFWIIKIYSGGLSRAAMMVIRILMLITCTFLLTYTTSPIALTDGLEALMNPLKKIGVPVHELSMMMCIALRFIPTLIEETDKIMCAQKARGADFENGSLIDRAKALIPILVPLFISAFRRADELATAMECRCYQGGEGRTKMKLLRYHREDFVSFCIGAVLLAIVMVLANFGL
;
A
#
# COMPACT_ATOMS: atom_id res chain seq x y z
N MET A 1 0.49 12.02 20.26
CA MET A 1 1.33 11.23 19.33
C MET A 1 0.58 10.09 18.59
N LEU A 2 -0.40 9.43 19.18
CA LEU A 2 -1.14 8.35 18.49
C LEU A 2 -2.33 8.83 17.63
N LYS A 3 -2.76 10.08 17.77
CA LYS A 3 -3.89 10.68 17.01
C LYS A 3 -3.64 10.85 15.51
N ASP A 4 -2.38 10.78 15.07
CA ASP A 4 -2.00 10.93 13.66
C ASP A 4 -1.89 9.58 12.91
N ILE A 5 -2.17 8.46 13.57
CA ILE A 5 -2.28 7.16 12.93
C ILE A 5 -3.65 7.09 12.25
N THR A 6 -3.77 7.72 11.10
CA THR A 6 -4.93 7.55 10.23
C THR A 6 -4.88 6.14 9.64
N LEU A 7 -5.54 5.20 10.30
CA LEU A 7 -5.76 3.85 9.79
C LEU A 7 -6.53 3.93 8.48
N GLY A 8 -5.81 3.66 7.38
CA GLY A 8 -6.35 3.68 6.04
C GLY A 8 -6.69 5.11 5.58
N GLN A 9 -5.80 5.72 4.83
CA GLN A 9 -6.05 7.03 4.18
C GLN A 9 -7.08 6.89 3.04
N TYR A 10 -8.15 6.11 3.28
CA TYR A 10 -9.23 5.95 2.32
C TYR A 10 -10.06 7.24 2.24
N PHE A 11 -10.18 7.81 1.05
CA PHE A 11 -11.06 8.92 0.78
C PHE A 11 -12.39 8.39 0.21
N PRO A 12 -13.50 8.47 0.95
CA PRO A 12 -14.79 8.06 0.42
C PRO A 12 -15.16 8.97 -0.77
N GLY A 13 -15.36 8.37 -1.94
CA GLY A 13 -15.70 9.08 -3.17
C GLY A 13 -16.58 8.22 -4.07
N ASN A 14 -17.27 8.86 -5.04
CA ASN A 14 -18.19 8.22 -5.97
C ASN A 14 -17.63 8.15 -7.40
N SER A 15 -16.30 8.23 -7.58
CA SER A 15 -15.72 8.13 -8.93
C SER A 15 -15.83 6.70 -9.50
N ILE A 16 -15.69 6.56 -10.82
CA ILE A 16 -15.67 5.27 -11.51
C ILE A 16 -14.65 4.34 -10.85
N ILE A 17 -13.46 4.86 -10.50
CA ILE A 17 -12.39 4.07 -9.85
C ILE A 17 -12.82 3.58 -8.47
N HIS A 18 -13.56 4.37 -7.68
CA HIS A 18 -14.06 3.91 -6.38
C HIS A 18 -15.04 2.74 -6.49
N ARG A 19 -15.83 2.69 -7.56
CA ARG A 19 -16.86 1.65 -7.81
C ARG A 19 -16.27 0.35 -8.35
N LEU A 20 -15.05 0.35 -8.90
CA LEU A 20 -14.39 -0.86 -9.39
C LEU A 20 -14.23 -1.90 -8.28
N ASP A 21 -14.35 -3.18 -8.66
CA ASP A 21 -14.10 -4.31 -7.76
C ASP A 21 -12.66 -4.25 -7.20
N PRO A 22 -12.44 -4.47 -5.89
CA PRO A 22 -11.12 -4.49 -5.28
C PRO A 22 -10.14 -5.47 -5.94
N ARG A 23 -10.64 -6.59 -6.46
CA ARG A 23 -9.81 -7.56 -7.22
C ARG A 23 -9.25 -6.94 -8.48
N THR A 24 -10.10 -6.24 -9.23
CA THR A 24 -9.71 -5.55 -10.48
C THR A 24 -8.63 -4.52 -10.19
N LYS A 25 -8.77 -3.73 -9.14
CA LYS A 25 -7.78 -2.73 -8.74
C LYS A 25 -6.43 -3.36 -8.38
N LEU A 26 -6.45 -4.47 -7.62
CA LEU A 26 -5.23 -5.20 -7.26
C LEU A 26 -4.53 -5.77 -8.49
N ILE A 27 -5.28 -6.42 -9.40
CA ILE A 27 -4.73 -6.96 -10.64
C ILE A 27 -4.16 -5.83 -11.52
N MET A 28 -4.90 -4.72 -11.66
CA MET A 28 -4.45 -3.58 -12.44
C MET A 28 -3.21 -2.91 -11.87
N LEU A 29 -3.06 -2.85 -10.54
CA LEU A 29 -1.84 -2.41 -9.90
C LEU A 29 -0.66 -3.32 -10.29
N VAL A 30 -0.83 -4.64 -10.22
CA VAL A 30 0.22 -5.60 -10.61
C VAL A 30 0.57 -5.46 -12.10
N VAL A 31 -0.43 -5.35 -12.98
CA VAL A 31 -0.23 -5.13 -14.41
C VAL A 31 0.57 -3.85 -14.67
N TYR A 32 0.23 -2.77 -13.97
CA TYR A 32 0.93 -1.50 -14.08
C TYR A 32 2.38 -1.59 -13.58
N ILE A 33 2.61 -2.29 -12.47
CA ILE A 33 3.97 -2.57 -11.96
C ILE A 33 4.79 -3.34 -13.01
N VAL A 34 4.23 -4.41 -13.56
CA VAL A 34 4.91 -5.20 -14.61
C VAL A 34 5.22 -4.34 -15.83
N ALA A 35 4.26 -3.50 -16.28
CA ALA A 35 4.48 -2.59 -17.39
C ALA A 35 5.62 -1.59 -17.12
N LEU A 36 5.72 -1.05 -15.90
CA LEU A 36 6.80 -0.15 -15.49
C LEU A 36 8.19 -0.81 -15.48
N PHE A 37 8.26 -2.09 -15.12
CA PHE A 37 9.54 -2.82 -15.13
C PHE A 37 9.93 -3.29 -16.51
N THR A 38 8.98 -3.51 -17.41
CA THR A 38 9.26 -3.88 -18.81
C THR A 38 9.59 -2.67 -19.69
N ALA A 39 9.18 -1.46 -19.30
CA ALA A 39 9.46 -0.22 -20.01
C ALA A 39 10.97 0.09 -20.00
N LYS A 40 11.57 0.28 -21.21
CA LYS A 40 13.01 0.57 -21.40
C LYS A 40 13.27 1.99 -21.90
N GLY A 41 12.34 2.58 -22.66
CA GLY A 41 12.50 3.86 -23.34
C GLY A 41 11.66 4.99 -22.76
N TRP A 42 12.03 6.22 -23.09
CA TRP A 42 11.32 7.44 -22.66
C TRP A 42 9.87 7.50 -23.15
N VAL A 43 9.60 6.94 -24.34
CA VAL A 43 8.24 6.92 -24.93
C VAL A 43 7.33 6.03 -24.11
N ALA A 44 7.80 4.85 -23.71
CA ALA A 44 7.04 3.94 -22.86
C ALA A 44 6.73 4.58 -21.49
N TYR A 45 7.69 5.25 -20.87
CA TYR A 45 7.47 6.01 -19.63
C TYR A 45 6.47 7.16 -19.79
N GLY A 46 6.54 7.89 -20.92
CA GLY A 46 5.59 8.96 -21.23
C GLY A 46 4.15 8.44 -21.36
N LEU A 47 3.95 7.30 -22.02
CA LEU A 47 2.65 6.65 -22.15
C LEU A 47 2.08 6.22 -20.79
N LEU A 48 2.90 5.54 -19.98
CA LEU A 48 2.51 5.09 -18.64
C LEU A 48 2.19 6.27 -17.72
N PHE A 49 2.96 7.35 -17.79
CA PHE A 49 2.72 8.57 -17.03
C PHE A 49 1.40 9.24 -17.46
N ALA A 50 1.15 9.35 -18.76
CA ALA A 50 -0.12 9.89 -19.27
C ALA A 50 -1.33 9.07 -18.80
N GLY A 51 -1.21 7.73 -18.84
CA GLY A 51 -2.23 6.82 -18.31
C GLY A 51 -2.47 7.03 -16.81
N LEU A 52 -1.40 7.16 -16.01
CA LEU A 52 -1.51 7.41 -14.57
C LEU A 52 -2.20 8.75 -14.28
N VAL A 53 -1.82 9.82 -14.96
CA VAL A 53 -2.44 11.15 -14.83
C VAL A 53 -3.92 11.09 -15.20
N TRP A 54 -4.28 10.36 -16.23
CA TRP A 54 -5.67 10.14 -16.63
C TRP A 54 -6.49 9.44 -15.55
N VAL A 55 -5.93 8.37 -14.95
CA VAL A 55 -6.56 7.64 -13.83
C VAL A 55 -6.71 8.55 -12.60
N ILE A 56 -5.70 9.37 -12.27
CA ILE A 56 -5.78 10.34 -11.16
C ILE A 56 -6.92 11.33 -11.39
N LYS A 57 -7.06 11.87 -12.60
CA LYS A 57 -8.13 12.81 -12.93
C LYS A 57 -9.53 12.20 -12.76
N ILE A 58 -9.71 10.95 -13.21
CA ILE A 58 -11.01 10.24 -13.07
C ILE A 58 -11.26 9.87 -11.58
N SER A 59 -10.23 9.63 -10.81
CA SER A 59 -10.32 9.24 -9.39
C SER A 59 -10.88 10.34 -8.48
N THR A 60 -10.91 11.62 -8.93
CA THR A 60 -11.31 12.79 -8.11
C THR A 60 -10.52 12.98 -6.81
N ILE A 61 -9.38 12.29 -6.65
CA ILE A 61 -8.50 12.44 -5.49
C ILE A 61 -7.71 13.73 -5.62
N PRO A 62 -7.63 14.56 -4.56
CA PRO A 62 -6.86 15.78 -4.61
C PRO A 62 -5.37 15.46 -4.75
N VAL A 63 -4.75 15.94 -5.83
CA VAL A 63 -3.31 15.76 -6.12
C VAL A 63 -2.44 16.20 -4.93
N LYS A 64 -2.90 17.19 -4.17
CA LYS A 64 -2.23 17.67 -2.95
C LYS A 64 -2.03 16.56 -1.92
N SER A 65 -2.98 15.62 -1.79
CA SER A 65 -2.86 14.48 -0.85
C SER A 65 -1.80 13.48 -1.33
N ILE A 66 -1.72 13.23 -2.65
CA ILE A 66 -0.69 12.37 -3.24
C ILE A 66 0.70 12.98 -2.99
N VAL A 67 0.87 14.28 -3.30
CA VAL A 67 2.13 15.00 -3.10
C VAL A 67 2.53 15.04 -1.62
N LYS A 68 1.56 15.27 -0.72
CA LYS A 68 1.82 15.26 0.73
C LYS A 68 2.30 13.88 1.21
N GLY A 69 1.71 12.80 0.68
CA GLY A 69 2.14 11.42 0.98
C GLY A 69 3.55 11.12 0.45
N MET A 70 3.96 11.74 -0.66
CA MET A 70 5.29 11.56 -1.23
C MET A 70 6.40 12.32 -0.48
N LYS A 71 6.06 13.37 0.26
CA LYS A 71 7.03 14.22 0.96
C LYS A 71 8.07 13.45 1.80
N PRO A 72 7.70 12.47 2.65
CA PRO A 72 8.68 11.71 3.43
C PRO A 72 9.59 10.83 2.57
N LEU A 73 9.18 10.49 1.33
CA LEU A 73 9.92 9.61 0.43
C LEU A 73 10.92 10.39 -0.46
N VAL A 74 10.82 11.73 -0.50
CA VAL A 74 11.68 12.59 -1.32
C VAL A 74 13.16 12.38 -0.97
N MET A 75 13.49 12.19 0.32
CA MET A 75 14.86 11.94 0.75
C MET A 75 15.42 10.65 0.12
N ILE A 76 14.65 9.58 0.12
CA ILE A 76 15.02 8.30 -0.48
C ILE A 76 15.16 8.43 -2.01
N LEU A 77 14.25 9.19 -2.64
CA LEU A 77 14.30 9.46 -4.08
C LEU A 77 15.57 10.21 -4.49
N ILE A 78 15.91 11.26 -3.74
CA ILE A 78 17.15 12.02 -3.98
C ILE A 78 18.36 11.12 -3.79
N PHE A 79 18.41 10.35 -2.71
CA PHE A 79 19.52 9.44 -2.42
C PHE A 79 19.69 8.38 -3.52
N THR A 80 18.60 7.75 -3.95
CA THR A 80 18.62 6.76 -5.05
C THR A 80 19.03 7.38 -6.36
N GLY A 81 18.54 8.59 -6.67
CA GLY A 81 18.93 9.35 -7.86
C GLY A 81 20.43 9.67 -7.88
N LEU A 82 20.97 10.14 -6.74
CA LEU A 82 22.39 10.42 -6.57
C LEU A 82 23.26 9.16 -6.75
N LEU A 83 22.87 8.05 -6.09
CA LEU A 83 23.58 6.79 -6.26
C LEU A 83 23.65 6.37 -7.73
N ASN A 84 22.52 6.37 -8.45
CA ASN A 84 22.52 6.01 -9.87
C ASN A 84 23.33 6.97 -10.72
N LEU A 85 23.34 8.27 -10.40
CA LEU A 85 24.13 9.28 -11.12
C LEU A 85 25.64 9.02 -11.01
N PHE A 86 26.12 8.64 -9.81
CA PHE A 86 27.55 8.44 -9.57
C PHE A 86 28.06 7.04 -9.92
N PHE A 87 27.23 6.02 -9.72
CA PHE A 87 27.66 4.64 -9.94
C PHE A 87 27.50 4.16 -11.38
N THR A 88 26.71 4.84 -12.21
CA THR A 88 26.51 4.44 -13.61
C THR A 88 27.54 5.14 -14.52
N GLN A 89 28.50 4.37 -15.05
CA GLN A 89 29.59 4.85 -15.90
C GLN A 89 29.33 4.57 -17.40
N GLU A 90 28.12 4.84 -17.89
CA GLU A 90 27.78 4.60 -19.30
C GLU A 90 27.51 5.90 -20.05
N GLY A 91 27.96 5.97 -21.30
CA GLY A 91 27.76 7.11 -22.22
C GLY A 91 28.91 8.10 -22.26
N ALA A 92 28.66 9.27 -22.86
CA ALA A 92 29.66 10.33 -22.97
C ALA A 92 29.89 11.05 -21.65
N LEU A 93 31.12 11.36 -21.32
CA LEU A 93 31.49 12.18 -20.16
C LEU A 93 30.91 13.59 -20.35
N LEU A 94 30.02 14.01 -19.45
CA LEU A 94 29.44 15.37 -19.44
C LEU A 94 30.25 16.32 -18.54
N VAL A 95 30.70 15.84 -17.37
CA VAL A 95 31.46 16.64 -16.41
C VAL A 95 32.58 15.78 -15.83
N ASP A 96 33.82 16.27 -15.94
CA ASP A 96 34.98 15.67 -15.29
C ASP A 96 35.50 16.65 -14.23
N PHE A 97 35.11 16.42 -12.98
CA PHE A 97 35.55 17.25 -11.85
C PHE A 97 36.27 16.35 -10.82
N TRP A 98 37.56 16.20 -10.99
CA TRP A 98 38.56 15.47 -10.21
C TRP A 98 38.13 14.14 -9.57
N ILE A 99 37.07 14.12 -8.75
CA ILE A 99 36.54 12.92 -8.07
C ILE A 99 35.16 12.52 -8.63
N ILE A 100 34.43 13.44 -9.23
CA ILE A 100 33.04 13.25 -9.67
C ILE A 100 33.00 13.22 -11.20
N LYS A 101 32.74 12.03 -11.77
CA LYS A 101 32.57 11.84 -13.21
C LYS A 101 31.11 11.58 -13.51
N ILE A 102 30.44 12.51 -14.17
CA ILE A 102 29.04 12.39 -14.55
C ILE A 102 28.97 11.99 -16.03
N TYR A 103 28.35 10.85 -16.30
CA TYR A 103 28.10 10.32 -17.62
C TYR A 103 26.67 10.61 -18.06
N SER A 104 26.46 10.86 -19.36
CA SER A 104 25.13 11.12 -19.92
C SER A 104 24.16 9.95 -19.70
N GLY A 105 24.64 8.71 -19.77
CA GLY A 105 23.88 7.51 -19.47
C GLY A 105 23.48 7.40 -18.00
N GLY A 106 24.36 7.84 -17.09
CA GLY A 106 24.06 7.91 -15.65
C GLY A 106 22.91 8.88 -15.35
N LEU A 107 22.91 10.06 -15.97
CA LEU A 107 21.84 11.06 -15.81
C LEU A 107 20.49 10.54 -16.33
N SER A 108 20.48 9.93 -17.52
CA SER A 108 19.26 9.35 -18.11
C SER A 108 18.71 8.21 -17.24
N ARG A 109 19.56 7.29 -16.79
CA ARG A 109 19.15 6.18 -15.91
C ARG A 109 18.67 6.67 -14.55
N ALA A 110 19.35 7.63 -13.93
CA ALA A 110 18.92 8.23 -12.68
C ALA A 110 17.53 8.88 -12.81
N ALA A 111 17.30 9.63 -13.88
CA ALA A 111 15.99 10.23 -14.14
C ALA A 111 14.90 9.18 -14.36
N MET A 112 15.15 8.14 -15.18
CA MET A 112 14.18 7.04 -15.39
C MET A 112 13.88 6.30 -14.08
N MET A 113 14.89 6.05 -13.24
CA MET A 113 14.71 5.36 -11.95
C MET A 113 13.87 6.19 -11.00
N VAL A 114 14.13 7.49 -10.87
CA VAL A 114 13.33 8.40 -10.02
C VAL A 114 11.88 8.46 -10.52
N ILE A 115 11.67 8.63 -11.83
CA ILE A 115 10.33 8.65 -12.43
C ILE A 115 9.60 7.32 -12.17
N ARG A 116 10.28 6.18 -12.36
CA ARG A 116 9.73 4.85 -12.08
C ARG A 116 9.23 4.74 -10.65
N ILE A 117 10.06 5.11 -9.66
CA ILE A 117 9.70 5.05 -8.24
C ILE A 117 8.52 5.98 -7.94
N LEU A 118 8.52 7.20 -8.49
CA LEU A 118 7.42 8.15 -8.34
C LEU A 118 6.09 7.58 -8.86
N MET A 119 6.12 6.95 -10.02
CA MET A 119 4.92 6.36 -10.64
C MET A 119 4.42 5.15 -9.84
N LEU A 120 5.33 4.27 -9.34
CA LEU A 120 4.99 3.14 -8.49
C LEU A 120 4.31 3.60 -7.20
N ILE A 121 4.91 4.56 -6.51
CA ILE A 121 4.36 5.12 -5.26
C ILE A 121 3.01 5.77 -5.51
N THR A 122 2.87 6.54 -6.58
CA THR A 122 1.62 7.22 -6.93
C THR A 122 0.51 6.20 -7.21
N CYS A 123 0.79 5.14 -7.95
CA CYS A 123 -0.17 4.09 -8.25
C CYS A 123 -0.61 3.34 -6.98
N THR A 124 0.32 3.06 -6.06
CA THR A 124 0.03 2.43 -4.77
C THR A 124 -0.82 3.33 -3.88
N PHE A 125 -0.53 4.63 -3.82
CA PHE A 125 -1.37 5.60 -3.10
C PHE A 125 -2.78 5.68 -3.68
N LEU A 126 -2.90 5.64 -5.01
CA LEU A 126 -4.20 5.64 -5.68
C LEU A 126 -5.05 4.44 -5.24
N LEU A 127 -4.48 3.24 -5.17
CA LEU A 127 -5.15 2.05 -4.65
C LEU A 127 -5.60 2.26 -3.21
N THR A 128 -4.70 2.73 -2.34
CA THR A 128 -4.98 2.94 -0.91
C THR A 128 -6.05 4.01 -0.67
N TYR A 129 -6.04 5.09 -1.46
CA TYR A 129 -7.02 6.17 -1.34
C TYR A 129 -8.40 5.80 -1.90
N THR A 130 -8.47 4.90 -2.89
CA THR A 130 -9.73 4.50 -3.53
C THR A 130 -10.35 3.22 -2.99
N THR A 131 -9.67 2.50 -2.09
CA THR A 131 -10.15 1.21 -1.60
C THR A 131 -10.03 1.14 -0.08
N SER A 132 -11.13 0.82 0.60
CA SER A 132 -11.09 0.65 2.05
C SER A 132 -10.26 -0.59 2.44
N PRO A 133 -9.58 -0.59 3.61
CA PRO A 133 -8.78 -1.75 4.06
C PRO A 133 -9.57 -3.05 4.10
N ILE A 134 -10.84 -3.00 4.53
CA ILE A 134 -11.72 -4.18 4.58
C ILE A 134 -12.03 -4.69 3.16
N ALA A 135 -12.33 -3.78 2.21
CA ALA A 135 -12.57 -4.19 0.82
C ALA A 135 -11.30 -4.75 0.16
N LEU A 136 -10.11 -4.24 0.56
CA LEU A 136 -8.83 -4.76 0.09
C LEU A 136 -8.59 -6.20 0.58
N THR A 137 -8.88 -6.50 1.85
CA THR A 137 -8.80 -7.86 2.40
C THR A 137 -9.76 -8.83 1.72
N ASP A 138 -11.01 -8.40 1.45
CA ASP A 138 -11.98 -9.20 0.71
C ASP A 138 -11.51 -9.51 -0.73
N GLY A 139 -10.93 -8.50 -1.40
CA GLY A 139 -10.34 -8.66 -2.73
C GLY A 139 -9.16 -9.62 -2.72
N LEU A 140 -8.27 -9.50 -1.73
CA LEU A 140 -7.12 -10.38 -1.56
C LEU A 140 -7.53 -11.83 -1.28
N GLU A 141 -8.50 -12.06 -0.37
CA GLU A 141 -9.07 -13.38 -0.12
C GLU A 141 -9.57 -14.03 -1.41
N ALA A 142 -10.29 -13.27 -2.21
CA ALA A 142 -10.85 -13.79 -3.44
C ALA A 142 -9.79 -14.12 -4.49
N LEU A 143 -8.69 -13.32 -4.57
CA LEU A 143 -7.55 -13.61 -5.45
C LEU A 143 -6.70 -14.77 -4.96
N MET A 144 -6.60 -14.95 -3.63
CA MET A 144 -5.87 -16.06 -3.02
C MET A 144 -6.67 -17.36 -2.96
N ASN A 145 -7.96 -17.37 -3.32
CA ASN A 145 -8.79 -18.57 -3.28
C ASN A 145 -8.21 -19.79 -4.01
N PRO A 146 -7.50 -19.67 -5.17
CA PRO A 146 -6.85 -20.81 -5.80
C PRO A 146 -5.77 -21.48 -4.91
N LEU A 147 -5.16 -20.72 -3.97
CA LEU A 147 -4.16 -21.23 -3.04
C LEU A 147 -4.77 -22.17 -1.98
N LYS A 148 -6.09 -22.15 -1.79
CA LYS A 148 -6.81 -23.10 -0.95
C LYS A 148 -6.58 -24.55 -1.40
N LYS A 149 -6.37 -24.77 -2.71
CA LYS A 149 -6.06 -26.09 -3.28
C LYS A 149 -4.68 -26.64 -2.84
N ILE A 150 -3.78 -25.76 -2.41
CA ILE A 150 -2.42 -26.09 -1.94
C ILE A 150 -2.39 -26.20 -0.40
N GLY A 151 -3.56 -26.12 0.27
CA GLY A 151 -3.66 -26.25 1.72
C GLY A 151 -3.50 -24.94 2.50
N VAL A 152 -3.47 -23.78 1.83
CA VAL A 152 -3.41 -22.48 2.51
C VAL A 152 -4.77 -22.13 3.10
N PRO A 153 -4.90 -21.84 4.41
CA PRO A 153 -6.16 -21.45 5.07
C PRO A 153 -6.53 -19.99 4.75
N VAL A 154 -6.86 -19.72 3.47
CA VAL A 154 -7.09 -18.36 2.96
C VAL A 154 -8.25 -17.65 3.67
N HIS A 155 -9.31 -18.40 3.99
CA HIS A 155 -10.48 -17.84 4.66
C HIS A 155 -10.15 -17.40 6.10
N GLU A 156 -9.43 -18.26 6.83
CA GLU A 156 -9.01 -17.99 8.20
C GLU A 156 -8.07 -16.78 8.27
N LEU A 157 -7.12 -16.68 7.34
CA LEU A 157 -6.21 -15.53 7.22
C LEU A 157 -6.99 -14.24 6.95
N SER A 158 -7.94 -14.26 6.01
CA SER A 158 -8.77 -13.10 5.71
C SER A 158 -9.63 -12.69 6.90
N MET A 159 -10.21 -13.65 7.60
CA MET A 159 -11.00 -13.40 8.80
C MET A 159 -10.14 -12.77 9.91
N MET A 160 -8.92 -13.30 10.16
CA MET A 160 -7.99 -12.71 11.13
C MET A 160 -7.64 -11.27 10.76
N MET A 161 -7.38 -10.98 9.48
CA MET A 161 -7.12 -9.62 9.02
C MET A 161 -8.31 -8.68 9.23
N CYS A 162 -9.53 -9.14 8.94
CA CYS A 162 -10.75 -8.35 9.15
C CYS A 162 -10.98 -8.05 10.64
N ILE A 163 -10.77 -9.06 11.53
CA ILE A 163 -10.87 -8.90 12.98
C ILE A 163 -9.81 -7.91 13.47
N ALA A 164 -8.56 -8.07 13.03
CA ALA A 164 -7.46 -7.17 13.39
C ALA A 164 -7.79 -5.72 12.99
N LEU A 165 -8.19 -5.48 11.73
CA LEU A 165 -8.56 -4.15 11.23
C LEU A 165 -9.70 -3.52 12.04
N ARG A 166 -10.64 -4.32 12.51
CA ARG A 166 -11.75 -3.85 13.37
C ARG A 166 -11.28 -3.49 14.77
N PHE A 167 -10.34 -4.24 15.35
CA PHE A 167 -9.86 -4.02 16.71
C PHE A 167 -8.81 -2.93 16.84
N ILE A 168 -8.05 -2.62 15.76
CA ILE A 168 -7.01 -1.59 15.81
C ILE A 168 -7.53 -0.23 16.33
N PRO A 169 -8.66 0.35 15.84
CA PRO A 169 -9.17 1.62 16.40
C PRO A 169 -9.46 1.52 17.91
N THR A 170 -10.08 0.43 18.34
CA THR A 170 -10.42 0.22 19.74
C THR A 170 -9.18 0.07 20.62
N LEU A 171 -8.16 -0.64 20.14
CA LEU A 171 -6.88 -0.78 20.86
C LEU A 171 -6.11 0.55 20.95
N ILE A 172 -6.21 1.42 19.93
CA ILE A 172 -5.63 2.77 19.97
C ILE A 172 -6.31 3.59 21.07
N GLU A 173 -7.64 3.61 21.10
CA GLU A 173 -8.39 4.33 22.15
C GLU A 173 -8.08 3.80 23.55
N GLU A 174 -7.94 2.49 23.70
CA GLU A 174 -7.58 1.87 24.96
C GLU A 174 -6.16 2.20 25.38
N THR A 175 -5.23 2.18 24.44
CA THR A 175 -3.84 2.61 24.66
C THR A 175 -3.77 4.05 25.16
N ASP A 176 -4.54 4.96 24.55
CA ASP A 176 -4.61 6.36 24.98
C ASP A 176 -5.16 6.48 26.41
N LYS A 177 -6.20 5.71 26.76
CA LYS A 177 -6.75 5.68 28.13
C LYS A 177 -5.74 5.18 29.15
N ILE A 178 -5.07 4.05 28.86
CA ILE A 178 -4.03 3.48 29.72
C ILE A 178 -2.87 4.46 29.87
N MET A 179 -2.43 5.08 28.77
CA MET A 179 -1.36 6.07 28.79
C MET A 179 -1.70 7.28 29.65
N CYS A 180 -2.92 7.81 29.54
CA CYS A 180 -3.39 8.91 30.38
C CYS A 180 -3.42 8.50 31.88
N ALA A 181 -3.88 7.30 32.19
CA ALA A 181 -3.89 6.79 33.55
C ALA A 181 -2.49 6.61 34.14
N GLN A 182 -1.53 6.11 33.35
CA GLN A 182 -0.14 5.95 33.78
C GLN A 182 0.59 7.28 33.94
N LYS A 183 0.30 8.27 33.06
CA LYS A 183 0.80 9.66 33.23
C LYS A 183 0.30 10.27 34.55
N ALA A 184 -0.97 10.07 34.89
CA ALA A 184 -1.53 10.53 36.17
C ALA A 184 -0.87 9.85 37.41
N ARG A 185 -0.30 8.64 37.24
CA ARG A 185 0.49 7.93 38.26
C ARG A 185 1.97 8.33 38.30
N GLY A 186 2.36 9.33 37.49
CA GLY A 186 3.72 9.85 37.44
C GLY A 186 4.65 9.14 36.46
N ALA A 187 4.14 8.30 35.56
CA ALA A 187 4.95 7.71 34.51
C ALA A 187 5.39 8.74 33.47
N ASP A 188 6.69 8.83 33.22
CA ASP A 188 7.26 9.70 32.20
C ASP A 188 7.69 8.88 30.98
N PHE A 189 7.07 9.20 29.82
CA PHE A 189 7.31 8.51 28.53
C PHE A 189 8.22 9.31 27.58
N GLU A 190 8.55 10.55 27.93
CA GLU A 190 9.22 11.50 27.05
C GLU A 190 10.66 11.74 27.44
N ASN A 191 10.97 11.70 28.75
CA ASN A 191 12.30 11.97 29.29
C ASN A 191 13.04 10.66 29.65
N GLY A 192 14.39 10.74 29.73
CA GLY A 192 15.24 9.62 30.10
C GLY A 192 15.98 8.95 28.94
N SER A 193 16.77 7.92 29.27
CA SER A 193 17.51 7.13 28.30
C SER A 193 16.56 6.27 27.46
N LEU A 194 17.03 5.75 26.31
CA LEU A 194 16.23 4.84 25.46
C LEU A 194 15.73 3.60 26.24
N ILE A 195 16.54 3.10 27.19
CA ILE A 195 16.19 1.95 28.02
C ILE A 195 15.09 2.31 29.02
N ASP A 196 15.14 3.51 29.61
CA ASP A 196 14.12 3.97 30.57
C ASP A 196 12.78 4.20 29.87
N ARG A 197 12.79 4.76 28.67
CA ARG A 197 11.59 4.90 27.82
C ARG A 197 11.00 3.53 27.47
N ALA A 198 11.84 2.55 27.11
CA ALA A 198 11.38 1.19 26.83
C ALA A 198 10.74 0.53 28.07
N LYS A 199 11.34 0.70 29.26
CA LYS A 199 10.77 0.22 30.52
C LYS A 199 9.45 0.91 30.86
N ALA A 200 9.31 2.20 30.59
CA ALA A 200 8.08 2.96 30.81
C ALA A 200 6.90 2.46 29.95
N LEU A 201 7.16 1.76 28.82
CA LEU A 201 6.11 1.17 27.98
C LEU A 201 5.51 -0.12 28.58
N ILE A 202 6.26 -0.85 29.47
CA ILE A 202 5.79 -2.12 30.05
C ILE A 202 4.45 -1.97 30.79
N PRO A 203 4.23 -0.93 31.65
CA PRO A 203 2.96 -0.70 32.32
C PRO A 203 1.78 -0.38 31.36
N ILE A 204 2.05 -0.07 30.10
CA ILE A 204 1.03 0.10 29.07
C ILE A 204 0.79 -1.24 28.36
N LEU A 205 1.85 -1.97 28.02
CA LEU A 205 1.76 -3.20 27.24
C LEU A 205 1.03 -4.31 28.02
N VAL A 206 1.32 -4.50 29.31
CA VAL A 206 0.72 -5.60 30.09
C VAL A 206 -0.80 -5.49 30.18
N PRO A 207 -1.40 -4.35 30.59
CA PRO A 207 -2.85 -4.20 30.58
C PRO A 207 -3.47 -4.33 29.19
N LEU A 208 -2.79 -3.81 28.15
CA LEU A 208 -3.25 -3.90 26.78
C LEU A 208 -3.33 -5.36 26.29
N PHE A 209 -2.30 -6.17 26.60
CA PHE A 209 -2.32 -7.61 26.30
C PHE A 209 -3.47 -8.33 27.01
N ILE A 210 -3.64 -8.08 28.30
CA ILE A 210 -4.75 -8.70 29.09
C ILE A 210 -6.11 -8.34 28.48
N SER A 211 -6.31 -7.07 28.10
CA SER A 211 -7.53 -6.63 27.44
C SER A 211 -7.72 -7.27 26.07
N ALA A 212 -6.65 -7.37 25.28
CA ALA A 212 -6.71 -8.01 23.95
C ALA A 212 -7.09 -9.50 24.05
N PHE A 213 -6.51 -10.24 24.99
CA PHE A 213 -6.88 -11.65 25.24
C PHE A 213 -8.32 -11.80 25.70
N ARG A 214 -8.77 -10.97 26.65
CA ARG A 214 -10.17 -11.00 27.10
C ARG A 214 -11.14 -10.76 25.94
N ARG A 215 -10.85 -9.81 25.06
CA ARG A 215 -11.67 -9.55 23.86
C ARG A 215 -11.65 -10.73 22.88
N ALA A 216 -10.49 -11.40 22.74
CA ALA A 216 -10.37 -12.57 21.89
C ALA A 216 -11.26 -13.72 22.42
N ASP A 217 -11.26 -13.96 23.74
CA ASP A 217 -12.10 -14.96 24.39
C ASP A 217 -13.60 -14.63 24.26
N GLU A 218 -13.97 -13.36 24.49
CA GLU A 218 -15.35 -12.89 24.30
C GLU A 218 -15.82 -13.08 22.84
N LEU A 219 -14.95 -12.76 21.87
CA LEU A 219 -15.25 -12.94 20.46
C LEU A 219 -15.36 -14.43 20.11
N ALA A 220 -14.43 -15.27 20.58
CA ALA A 220 -14.46 -16.71 20.35
C ALA A 220 -15.77 -17.33 20.89
N THR A 221 -16.12 -17.02 22.13
CA THR A 221 -17.37 -17.46 22.73
C THR A 221 -18.60 -16.99 21.94
N ALA A 222 -18.61 -15.73 21.48
CA ALA A 222 -19.70 -15.19 20.66
C ALA A 222 -19.79 -15.88 19.29
N MET A 223 -18.65 -16.31 18.71
CA MET A 223 -18.62 -17.07 17.45
C MET A 223 -19.12 -18.49 17.66
N GLU A 224 -18.72 -19.16 18.73
CA GLU A 224 -19.21 -20.50 19.10
C GLU A 224 -20.72 -20.49 19.33
N CYS A 225 -21.25 -19.53 20.07
CA CYS A 225 -22.69 -19.35 20.27
C CYS A 225 -23.48 -19.12 18.97
N ARG A 226 -22.82 -18.64 17.92
CA ARG A 226 -23.38 -18.49 16.58
C ARG A 226 -23.09 -19.69 15.66
N CYS A 227 -22.65 -20.81 16.22
CA CYS A 227 -22.34 -22.05 15.52
C CYS A 227 -21.31 -21.85 14.39
N TYR A 228 -20.28 -21.06 14.66
CA TYR A 228 -19.19 -20.90 13.70
C TYR A 228 -18.36 -22.19 13.59
N GLN A 229 -18.28 -22.78 12.40
CA GLN A 229 -17.56 -24.04 12.10
C GLN A 229 -16.49 -23.86 11.03
N GLY A 230 -15.92 -22.66 10.90
CA GLY A 230 -14.90 -22.41 9.86
C GLY A 230 -15.49 -21.85 8.57
N GLY A 231 -14.71 -22.02 7.49
CA GLY A 231 -15.03 -21.45 6.17
C GLY A 231 -15.87 -22.31 5.25
N GLU A 232 -16.10 -23.60 5.58
CA GLU A 232 -16.84 -24.54 4.73
C GLU A 232 -18.35 -24.32 4.85
N GLY A 233 -19.05 -24.32 3.70
CA GLY A 233 -20.51 -24.12 3.66
C GLY A 233 -21.03 -22.71 3.97
N ARG A 234 -20.13 -21.72 4.17
CA ARG A 234 -20.51 -20.36 4.54
C ARG A 234 -20.76 -19.48 3.32
N THR A 235 -21.85 -18.69 3.40
CA THR A 235 -22.15 -17.67 2.40
C THR A 235 -21.66 -16.30 2.87
N LYS A 236 -21.18 -15.44 1.95
CA LYS A 236 -20.79 -14.07 2.24
C LYS A 236 -22.00 -13.15 2.13
N MET A 237 -22.20 -12.26 3.11
CA MET A 237 -23.26 -11.25 3.08
C MET A 237 -23.08 -10.26 1.93
N LYS A 238 -21.84 -9.87 1.66
CA LYS A 238 -21.48 -9.00 0.54
C LYS A 238 -20.68 -9.79 -0.49
N LEU A 239 -21.32 -10.12 -1.61
CA LEU A 239 -20.66 -10.81 -2.72
C LEU A 239 -19.96 -9.78 -3.61
N LEU A 240 -18.68 -10.02 -3.88
CA LEU A 240 -17.95 -9.27 -4.91
C LEU A 240 -18.46 -9.71 -6.30
N ARG A 241 -18.93 -8.76 -7.09
CA ARG A 241 -19.41 -9.01 -8.45
C ARG A 241 -18.71 -8.11 -9.44
N TYR A 242 -18.18 -8.69 -10.51
CA TYR A 242 -17.60 -7.92 -11.60
C TYR A 242 -18.68 -7.12 -12.32
N HIS A 243 -18.40 -5.85 -12.56
CA HIS A 243 -19.25 -4.92 -13.33
C HIS A 243 -18.66 -4.73 -14.73
N ARG A 244 -19.41 -4.11 -15.63
CA ARG A 244 -18.93 -3.79 -16.99
C ARG A 244 -17.68 -2.91 -16.97
N GLU A 245 -17.58 -2.04 -15.99
CA GLU A 245 -16.44 -1.14 -15.78
C GLU A 245 -15.14 -1.91 -15.48
N ASP A 246 -15.24 -3.07 -14.82
CA ASP A 246 -14.09 -3.94 -14.52
C ASP A 246 -13.52 -4.56 -15.80
N PHE A 247 -14.40 -5.04 -16.71
CA PHE A 247 -13.97 -5.59 -18.00
C PHE A 247 -13.30 -4.54 -18.89
N VAL A 248 -13.84 -3.33 -18.91
CA VAL A 248 -13.24 -2.21 -19.64
C VAL A 248 -11.86 -1.90 -19.06
N SER A 249 -11.71 -1.90 -17.73
CA SER A 249 -10.43 -1.68 -17.07
C SER A 249 -9.42 -2.78 -17.43
N PHE A 250 -9.82 -4.06 -17.46
CA PHE A 250 -8.95 -5.16 -17.88
C PHE A 250 -8.50 -5.02 -19.35
N CYS A 251 -9.42 -4.64 -20.26
CA CYS A 251 -9.07 -4.41 -21.66
C CYS A 251 -8.07 -3.27 -21.80
N ILE A 252 -8.28 -2.15 -21.12
CA ILE A 252 -7.37 -1.01 -21.13
C ILE A 252 -5.99 -1.42 -20.60
N GLY A 253 -5.94 -2.15 -19.48
CA GLY A 253 -4.69 -2.64 -18.90
C GLY A 253 -3.94 -3.60 -19.81
N ALA A 254 -4.63 -4.54 -20.43
CA ALA A 254 -4.04 -5.49 -21.38
C ALA A 254 -3.48 -4.78 -22.62
N VAL A 255 -4.21 -3.83 -23.19
CA VAL A 255 -3.77 -3.02 -24.34
C VAL A 255 -2.55 -2.19 -23.95
N LEU A 256 -2.58 -1.53 -22.79
CA LEU A 256 -1.45 -0.74 -22.30
C LEU A 256 -0.20 -1.60 -22.11
N LEU A 257 -0.33 -2.77 -21.49
CA LEU A 257 0.77 -3.71 -21.32
C LEU A 257 1.32 -4.19 -22.67
N ALA A 258 0.44 -4.54 -23.63
CA ALA A 258 0.83 -4.97 -24.97
C ALA A 258 1.61 -3.87 -25.72
N ILE A 259 1.14 -2.61 -25.66
CA ILE A 259 1.82 -1.47 -26.28
C ILE A 259 3.21 -1.28 -25.65
N VAL A 260 3.31 -1.32 -24.31
CA VAL A 260 4.60 -1.19 -23.61
C VAL A 260 5.56 -2.31 -23.97
N MET A 261 5.09 -3.56 -24.07
CA MET A 261 5.93 -4.69 -24.52
C MET A 261 6.42 -4.52 -25.95
N VAL A 262 5.58 -4.05 -26.86
CA VAL A 262 5.97 -3.76 -28.24
C VAL A 262 7.02 -2.64 -28.28
N LEU A 263 6.80 -1.53 -27.57
CA LEU A 263 7.77 -0.42 -27.49
C LEU A 263 9.10 -0.88 -26.87
N ALA A 264 9.07 -1.74 -25.85
CA ALA A 264 10.27 -2.29 -25.23
C ALA A 264 11.10 -3.17 -26.20
N ASN A 265 10.45 -3.87 -27.14
CA ASN A 265 11.14 -4.64 -28.20
C ASN A 265 11.77 -3.74 -29.25
N PHE A 266 11.17 -2.58 -29.54
CA PHE A 266 11.76 -1.58 -30.46
C PHE A 266 12.82 -0.69 -29.79
N GLY A 267 13.04 -0.81 -28.47
CA GLY A 267 14.02 -0.03 -27.71
C GLY A 267 13.62 1.43 -27.43
N LEU A 268 12.31 1.75 -27.61
CA LEU A 268 11.71 3.09 -27.48
C LEU A 268 11.07 3.33 -26.12
#